data_34cfe6cdf33882b0c00bb982a511ac64
#
_entry.id   34cfe6cdf33882b0c00bb982a511ac64
#
_cell.length_a   1.000
_cell.length_b   1.000
_cell.length_c   1.000
_cell.angle_alpha   90.00
_cell.angle_beta   90.00
_cell.angle_gamma   90.00
#
_symmetry.space_group_name_H-M   'P 1'
#
loop_
_entity.id
_entity.type
_entity.pdbx_description
1 polymer ?
#
loop_
_entity_poly.entity_id
_entity_poly.type
_entity_poly.pdbx_seq_one_letter_code
_entity_poly.pdbx_strand_id
1 'polypeptide(L)'
;SYPAVPQLNAEKKELRLDVDTLVNGINKTIFATADDELRPVMNGIYINLAPDALTFVGTDAHKLVKYEAETENEVTASFILPKKPANLLKSVLLKEDDAIEMAFDSKNALFKLKSHTLVCRLIEGNYPNYNAVIPSNNPNKVLVDRIELVNGIKRVAVCSNPTTNLIRMEIADNRINLAAQDIDFSVSANETISCSYDGQPIEIGFKS
;
A
#
# COMPACT_ATOMS: atom_id res chain seq x y z
N SER A 1 3.93 -13.03 34.65
CA SER A 1 3.14 -11.79 34.72
C SER A 1 2.89 -11.27 33.32
N TYR A 2 1.70 -10.81 33.04
CA TYR A 2 1.41 -10.10 31.78
C TYR A 2 2.27 -8.85 31.67
N PRO A 3 2.77 -8.50 30.47
CA PRO A 3 3.47 -7.24 30.27
C PRO A 3 2.55 -6.06 30.64
N ALA A 4 3.13 -5.03 31.26
CA ALA A 4 2.38 -3.81 31.52
C ALA A 4 1.97 -3.15 30.19
N VAL A 5 0.72 -2.68 30.12
CA VAL A 5 0.25 -1.91 28.96
C VAL A 5 1.07 -0.62 28.87
N PRO A 6 1.69 -0.32 27.72
CA PRO A 6 2.43 0.93 27.56
C PRO A 6 1.51 2.13 27.81
N GLN A 7 1.97 3.06 28.63
CA GLN A 7 1.29 4.34 28.82
C GLN A 7 1.86 5.35 27.82
N LEU A 8 0.98 6.12 27.19
CA LEU A 8 1.39 7.22 26.32
C LEU A 8 1.97 8.35 27.18
N ASN A 9 2.97 9.06 26.64
CA ASN A 9 3.59 10.18 27.33
C ASN A 9 2.67 11.43 27.37
N ALA A 10 3.13 12.49 28.05
CA ALA A 10 2.36 13.73 28.22
C ALA A 10 2.15 14.51 26.89
N GLU A 11 2.97 14.25 25.88
CA GLU A 11 2.89 14.88 24.54
C GLU A 11 2.03 14.09 23.55
N LYS A 12 1.25 13.13 24.04
CA LYS A 12 0.34 12.34 23.19
C LYS A 12 -0.58 13.25 22.39
N LYS A 13 -0.84 12.84 21.16
CA LYS A 13 -1.85 13.42 20.30
C LYS A 13 -3.07 12.51 20.28
N GLU A 14 -4.24 13.09 20.25
CA GLU A 14 -5.52 12.38 20.23
C GLU A 14 -6.31 12.85 19.01
N LEU A 15 -6.98 11.94 18.35
CA LEU A 15 -7.82 12.23 17.20
C LEU A 15 -8.90 11.16 17.03
N ARG A 16 -9.93 11.52 16.26
CA ARG A 16 -10.96 10.59 15.82
C ARG A 16 -10.71 10.26 14.36
N LEU A 17 -10.74 8.97 14.03
CA LEU A 17 -10.50 8.47 12.68
C LEU A 17 -11.75 7.76 12.17
N ASP A 18 -12.12 8.07 10.94
CA ASP A 18 -13.13 7.35 10.20
C ASP A 18 -12.67 5.91 9.93
N VAL A 19 -13.55 4.95 10.20
CA VAL A 19 -13.23 3.51 10.09
C VAL A 19 -12.98 3.11 8.66
N ASP A 20 -13.83 3.54 7.73
CA ASP A 20 -13.69 3.19 6.31
C ASP A 20 -12.41 3.76 5.71
N THR A 21 -12.07 5.00 6.05
CA THR A 21 -10.83 5.65 5.64
C THR A 21 -9.61 4.88 6.15
N LEU A 22 -9.62 4.48 7.41
CA LEU A 22 -8.51 3.73 8.02
C LEU A 22 -8.38 2.32 7.42
N VAL A 23 -9.50 1.61 7.26
CA VAL A 23 -9.54 0.27 6.62
C VAL A 23 -9.05 0.34 5.17
N ASN A 24 -9.53 1.32 4.40
CA ASN A 24 -9.11 1.51 3.02
C ASN A 24 -7.62 1.86 2.92
N GLY A 25 -7.14 2.78 3.76
CA GLY A 25 -5.74 3.16 3.80
C GLY A 25 -4.83 1.97 4.07
N ILE A 26 -5.15 1.17 5.10
CA ILE A 26 -4.40 -0.05 5.42
C ILE A 26 -4.47 -1.06 4.27
N ASN A 27 -5.66 -1.39 3.78
CA ASN A 27 -5.83 -2.40 2.73
C ASN A 27 -5.08 -2.06 1.45
N LYS A 28 -5.07 -0.79 1.06
CA LYS A 28 -4.46 -0.33 -0.18
C LYS A 28 -2.94 -0.20 -0.11
N THR A 29 -2.33 -0.23 1.07
CA THR A 29 -0.89 0.05 1.22
C THR A 29 -0.10 -1.06 1.87
N ILE A 30 -0.71 -1.89 2.72
CA ILE A 30 -0.01 -2.89 3.53
C ILE A 30 0.75 -3.93 2.70
N PHE A 31 0.24 -4.34 1.55
CA PHE A 31 0.89 -5.32 0.68
C PHE A 31 2.17 -4.79 0.02
N ALA A 32 2.34 -3.47 -0.01
CA ALA A 32 3.53 -2.83 -0.55
C ALA A 32 4.64 -2.64 0.49
N THR A 33 4.38 -2.89 1.78
CA THR A 33 5.40 -2.80 2.84
C THR A 33 6.44 -3.91 2.72
N ALA A 34 7.64 -3.65 3.22
CA ALA A 34 8.73 -4.63 3.24
C ALA A 34 8.58 -5.64 4.40
N ASP A 35 9.41 -6.68 4.34
CA ASP A 35 9.77 -7.55 5.44
C ASP A 35 11.32 -7.64 5.43
N ASP A 36 11.99 -6.55 5.83
CA ASP A 36 13.45 -6.36 5.70
C ASP A 36 14.04 -5.84 7.01
N GLU A 37 14.91 -6.62 7.62
CA GLU A 37 15.57 -6.26 8.89
C GLU A 37 16.55 -5.08 8.75
N LEU A 38 17.09 -4.86 7.55
CA LEU A 38 18.05 -3.78 7.28
C LEU A 38 17.34 -2.43 7.10
N ARG A 39 16.06 -2.44 6.76
CA ARG A 39 15.26 -1.24 6.53
C ARG A 39 13.93 -1.28 7.31
N PRO A 40 14.00 -1.31 8.64
CA PRO A 40 12.83 -1.52 9.49
C PRO A 40 11.72 -0.47 9.29
N VAL A 41 12.06 0.75 8.89
CA VAL A 41 11.08 1.82 8.60
C VAL A 41 10.12 1.46 7.46
N MET A 42 10.51 0.57 6.53
CA MET A 42 9.66 0.10 5.44
C MET A 42 8.77 -1.10 5.83
N ASN A 43 8.96 -1.69 7.03
CA ASN A 43 8.16 -2.83 7.52
C ASN A 43 6.81 -2.40 8.13
N GLY A 44 6.39 -1.18 7.83
CA GLY A 44 5.13 -0.61 8.28
C GLY A 44 4.54 0.36 7.27
N ILE A 45 3.33 0.78 7.56
CA ILE A 45 2.62 1.79 6.78
C ILE A 45 2.97 3.16 7.37
N TYR A 46 3.52 4.05 6.57
CA TYR A 46 3.66 5.45 6.93
C TYR A 46 2.31 6.13 6.84
N ILE A 47 1.88 6.74 7.93
CA ILE A 47 0.63 7.47 8.04
C ILE A 47 0.98 8.93 8.30
N ASN A 48 0.47 9.82 7.47
CA ASN A 48 0.67 11.26 7.59
C ASN A 48 -0.67 11.98 7.69
N LEU A 49 -0.83 12.69 8.78
CA LEU A 49 -1.97 13.54 9.09
C LEU A 49 -1.63 14.98 8.69
N ALA A 50 -2.33 15.51 7.72
CA ALA A 50 -2.30 16.92 7.33
C ALA A 50 -3.69 17.54 7.60
N PRO A 51 -3.84 18.87 7.64
CA PRO A 51 -5.12 19.50 7.95
C PRO A 51 -6.29 19.06 7.07
N ASP A 52 -6.02 18.77 5.81
CA ASP A 52 -6.99 18.47 4.76
C ASP A 52 -6.87 17.04 4.20
N ALA A 53 -5.90 16.26 4.67
CA ALA A 53 -5.64 14.92 4.12
C ALA A 53 -5.10 13.93 5.16
N LEU A 54 -5.47 12.67 4.96
CA LEU A 54 -4.87 11.51 5.62
C LEU A 54 -4.20 10.64 4.57
N THR A 55 -2.86 10.58 4.61
CA THR A 55 -2.06 9.86 3.63
C THR A 55 -1.49 8.58 4.23
N PHE A 56 -1.59 7.48 3.48
CA PHE A 56 -0.99 6.19 3.80
C PHE A 56 0.03 5.84 2.71
N VAL A 57 1.21 5.38 3.10
CA VAL A 57 2.25 4.97 2.16
C VAL A 57 2.86 3.64 2.59
N GLY A 58 2.96 2.71 1.65
CA GLY A 58 3.72 1.48 1.80
C GLY A 58 4.75 1.36 0.68
N THR A 59 5.96 0.94 1.00
CA THR A 59 7.01 0.64 0.02
C THR A 59 7.98 -0.41 0.54
N ASP A 60 8.55 -1.19 -0.38
CA ASP A 60 9.66 -2.13 -0.14
C ASP A 60 10.91 -1.75 -0.96
N ALA A 61 10.96 -0.52 -1.46
CA ALA A 61 11.94 0.05 -2.38
C ALA A 61 11.84 -0.45 -3.85
N HIS A 62 11.02 -1.44 -4.16
CA HIS A 62 10.76 -1.92 -5.54
C HIS A 62 9.37 -1.51 -6.04
N LYS A 63 8.41 -1.43 -5.13
CA LYS A 63 7.07 -0.92 -5.37
C LYS A 63 6.70 0.12 -4.32
N LEU A 64 5.84 1.05 -4.68
CA LEU A 64 5.31 2.07 -3.79
C LEU A 64 3.82 2.25 -4.04
N VAL A 65 3.06 2.30 -2.97
CA VAL A 65 1.65 2.68 -3.03
C VAL A 65 1.42 3.85 -2.08
N LYS A 66 0.85 4.91 -2.60
CA LYS A 66 0.31 6.05 -1.85
C LYS A 66 -1.21 6.02 -1.95
N TYR A 67 -1.89 6.05 -0.83
CA TYR A 67 -3.33 6.29 -0.74
C TYR A 67 -3.57 7.56 0.06
N GLU A 68 -4.42 8.43 -0.44
CA GLU A 68 -4.75 9.70 0.19
C GLU A 68 -6.27 9.83 0.24
N ALA A 69 -6.79 10.18 1.41
CA ALA A 69 -8.18 10.51 1.64
C ALA A 69 -8.29 11.96 2.08
N GLU A 70 -9.28 12.66 1.54
CA GLU A 70 -9.62 14.01 2.00
C GLU A 70 -10.28 13.86 3.39
N THR A 71 -9.72 14.53 4.37
CA THR A 71 -10.22 14.53 5.75
C THR A 71 -9.90 15.87 6.41
N GLU A 72 -10.73 16.31 7.31
CA GLU A 72 -10.42 17.43 8.17
C GLU A 72 -9.73 16.91 9.45
N ASN A 73 -8.48 17.30 9.68
CA ASN A 73 -7.71 16.88 10.85
C ASN A 73 -7.27 18.10 11.66
N GLU A 74 -7.52 18.06 12.94
CA GLU A 74 -6.99 19.07 13.90
C GLU A 74 -5.51 18.83 14.26
N VAL A 75 -5.02 17.61 13.96
CA VAL A 75 -3.69 17.16 14.34
C VAL A 75 -2.82 17.00 13.10
N THR A 76 -1.69 17.71 13.08
CA THR A 76 -0.63 17.47 12.08
C THR A 76 0.47 16.61 12.70
N ALA A 77 0.69 15.44 12.13
CA ALA A 77 1.69 14.48 12.61
C ALA A 77 1.93 13.37 11.59
N SER A 78 2.99 12.60 11.80
CA SER A 78 3.21 11.36 11.06
C SER A 78 3.82 10.28 11.96
N PHE A 79 3.55 9.04 11.61
CA PHE A 79 4.08 7.87 12.30
C PHE A 79 4.10 6.66 11.36
N ILE A 80 4.82 5.59 11.76
CA ILE A 80 4.91 4.36 11.01
C ILE A 80 4.23 3.24 11.81
N LEU A 81 3.08 2.78 11.32
CA LEU A 81 2.30 1.67 11.90
C LEU A 81 2.88 0.34 11.43
N PRO A 82 3.39 -0.53 12.33
CA PRO A 82 3.96 -1.81 11.93
C PRO A 82 2.94 -2.71 11.25
N LYS A 83 3.40 -3.57 10.34
CA LYS A 83 2.58 -4.46 9.52
C LYS A 83 1.68 -5.40 10.34
N LYS A 84 2.20 -6.00 11.45
CA LYS A 84 1.41 -6.90 12.31
C LYS A 84 0.25 -6.18 12.99
N PRO A 85 0.46 -5.07 13.74
CA PRO A 85 -0.64 -4.26 14.27
C PRO A 85 -1.62 -3.77 13.21
N ALA A 86 -1.14 -3.35 12.04
CA ALA A 86 -2.00 -2.91 10.94
C ALA A 86 -2.94 -4.02 10.46
N ASN A 87 -2.45 -5.25 10.28
CA ASN A 87 -3.27 -6.40 9.93
C ASN A 87 -4.31 -6.74 11.00
N LEU A 88 -3.91 -6.69 12.29
CA LEU A 88 -4.83 -6.93 13.39
C LEU A 88 -5.91 -5.84 13.45
N LEU A 89 -5.50 -4.57 13.36
CA LEU A 89 -6.41 -3.42 13.36
C LEU A 89 -7.44 -3.56 12.24
N LYS A 90 -7.00 -3.84 11.01
CA LYS A 90 -7.89 -4.08 9.87
C LYS A 90 -8.97 -5.14 10.16
N SER A 91 -8.61 -6.24 10.81
CA SER A 91 -9.54 -7.33 11.09
C SER A 91 -10.59 -6.97 12.14
N VAL A 92 -10.25 -6.12 13.11
CA VAL A 92 -11.17 -5.71 14.18
C VAL A 92 -12.03 -4.53 13.78
N LEU A 93 -11.51 -3.62 12.95
CA LEU A 93 -12.24 -2.44 12.46
C LEU A 93 -13.52 -2.79 11.68
N LEU A 94 -13.56 -3.95 11.01
CA LEU A 94 -14.75 -4.42 10.29
C LEU A 94 -16.00 -4.60 11.19
N LYS A 95 -15.82 -4.57 12.51
CA LYS A 95 -16.89 -4.70 13.52
C LYS A 95 -17.23 -3.37 14.21
N GLU A 96 -16.51 -2.32 13.84
CA GLU A 96 -16.74 -0.97 14.37
C GLU A 96 -17.74 -0.21 13.49
N ASP A 97 -18.33 0.84 14.06
CA ASP A 97 -19.20 1.76 13.31
C ASP A 97 -18.35 2.86 12.64
N ASP A 98 -18.89 4.07 12.59
CA ASP A 98 -18.39 5.16 11.75
C ASP A 98 -16.97 5.62 12.08
N ALA A 99 -16.56 5.65 13.35
CA ALA A 99 -15.24 6.17 13.74
C ALA A 99 -14.74 5.61 15.08
N ILE A 100 -13.42 5.61 15.23
CA ILE A 100 -12.71 5.21 16.45
C ILE A 100 -11.87 6.36 17.02
N GLU A 101 -11.57 6.27 18.31
CA GLU A 101 -10.60 7.17 18.96
C GLU A 101 -9.19 6.58 18.85
N MET A 102 -8.24 7.40 18.44
CA MET A 102 -6.83 7.08 18.44
C MET A 102 -6.04 8.05 19.27
N ALA A 103 -5.12 7.54 20.06
CA ALA A 103 -4.10 8.33 20.73
C ALA A 103 -2.73 7.77 20.40
N PHE A 104 -1.73 8.64 20.23
CA PHE A 104 -0.36 8.19 19.95
C PHE A 104 0.67 9.21 20.45
N ASP A 105 1.87 8.69 20.69
CA ASP A 105 3.08 9.47 20.93
C ASP A 105 4.19 9.05 19.95
N SER A 106 5.43 9.40 20.21
CA SER A 106 6.57 9.07 19.36
C SER A 106 6.88 7.57 19.29
N LYS A 107 6.36 6.75 20.21
CA LYS A 107 6.72 5.33 20.35
C LYS A 107 5.55 4.38 20.29
N ASN A 108 4.37 4.80 20.69
CA ASN A 108 3.20 3.93 20.85
C ASN A 108 1.96 4.55 20.22
N ALA A 109 1.06 3.69 19.79
CA ALA A 109 -0.29 4.07 19.39
C ALA A 109 -1.32 3.21 20.12
N LEU A 110 -2.43 3.83 20.46
CA LEU A 110 -3.57 3.24 21.13
C LEU A 110 -4.81 3.50 20.29
N PHE A 111 -5.52 2.45 19.93
CA PHE A 111 -6.78 2.49 19.19
C PHE A 111 -7.89 2.00 20.12
N LYS A 112 -8.84 2.86 20.42
CA LYS A 112 -9.96 2.55 21.30
C LYS A 112 -11.16 2.14 20.44
N LEU A 113 -11.52 0.87 20.57
CA LEU A 113 -12.62 0.22 19.88
C LEU A 113 -13.77 0.03 20.87
N LYS A 114 -14.97 -0.33 20.39
CA LYS A 114 -16.17 -0.49 21.22
C LYS A 114 -15.99 -1.40 22.43
N SER A 115 -15.38 -2.55 22.23
CA SER A 115 -15.26 -3.61 23.24
C SER A 115 -13.83 -3.90 23.68
N HIS A 116 -12.83 -3.31 23.06
CA HIS A 116 -11.41 -3.55 23.36
C HIS A 116 -10.53 -2.37 22.94
N THR A 117 -9.31 -2.40 23.41
CA THR A 117 -8.28 -1.41 23.07
C THR A 117 -7.09 -2.13 22.48
N LEU A 118 -6.65 -1.70 21.30
CA LEU A 118 -5.43 -2.19 20.68
C LEU A 118 -4.32 -1.17 20.99
N VAL A 119 -3.22 -1.67 21.56
CA VAL A 119 -2.01 -0.88 21.80
C VAL A 119 -0.87 -1.50 21.03
N CYS A 120 -0.09 -0.69 20.33
CA CYS A 120 1.09 -1.16 19.62
C CYS A 120 2.25 -0.18 19.72
N ARG A 121 3.46 -0.71 19.62
CA ARG A 121 4.66 0.08 19.44
C ARG A 121 4.77 0.49 17.98
N LEU A 122 5.09 1.77 17.74
CA LEU A 122 5.36 2.31 16.41
C LEU A 122 6.79 2.00 15.98
N ILE A 123 7.05 2.04 14.68
CA ILE A 123 8.42 1.95 14.16
C ILE A 123 9.04 3.33 14.24
N GLU A 124 10.15 3.42 14.96
CA GLU A 124 10.94 4.66 15.12
C GLU A 124 11.84 4.85 13.88
N GLY A 125 11.99 6.08 13.42
CA GLY A 125 12.89 6.48 12.35
C GLY A 125 12.23 7.37 11.30
N ASN A 126 13.03 7.83 10.35
CA ASN A 126 12.56 8.67 9.26
C ASN A 126 12.12 7.80 8.08
N TYR A 127 10.85 7.95 7.68
CA TYR A 127 10.36 7.30 6.46
C TYR A 127 11.02 7.94 5.22
N PRO A 128 11.33 7.15 4.17
CA PRO A 128 11.93 7.68 2.95
C PRO A 128 11.09 8.79 2.31
N ASN A 129 11.75 9.73 1.64
CA ASN A 129 11.04 10.76 0.87
C ASN A 129 10.38 10.14 -0.38
N TYR A 130 9.22 9.56 -0.17
CA TYR A 130 8.46 8.86 -1.21
C TYR A 130 7.99 9.78 -2.34
N ASN A 131 7.78 11.07 -2.06
CA ASN A 131 7.35 12.01 -3.10
C ASN A 131 8.43 12.24 -4.17
N ALA A 132 9.70 12.08 -3.82
CA ALA A 132 10.80 12.23 -4.76
C ALA A 132 10.90 11.10 -5.81
N VAL A 133 10.31 9.93 -5.52
CA VAL A 133 10.35 8.78 -6.42
C VAL A 133 9.06 8.57 -7.22
N ILE A 134 7.99 9.32 -6.91
CA ILE A 134 6.74 9.29 -7.68
C ILE A 134 6.94 10.12 -8.94
N PRO A 135 6.87 9.51 -10.14
CA PRO A 135 7.02 10.23 -11.39
C PRO A 135 5.90 11.27 -11.57
N SER A 136 6.26 12.52 -11.81
CA SER A 136 5.29 13.61 -12.00
C SER A 136 5.02 13.94 -13.49
N ASN A 137 5.98 13.64 -14.39
CA ASN A 137 5.89 13.95 -15.81
C ASN A 137 5.96 12.67 -16.64
N ASN A 138 4.84 11.95 -16.74
CA ASN A 138 4.75 10.76 -17.57
C ASN A 138 4.15 11.14 -18.93
N PRO A 139 4.93 11.09 -20.03
CA PRO A 139 4.43 11.39 -21.36
C PRO A 139 3.49 10.27 -21.87
N ASN A 140 3.71 9.04 -21.46
CA ASN A 140 2.94 7.89 -21.89
C ASN A 140 1.76 7.66 -20.93
N LYS A 141 0.54 7.82 -21.43
CA LYS A 141 -0.70 7.62 -20.68
C LYS A 141 -1.55 6.58 -21.38
N VAL A 142 -1.95 5.56 -20.66
CA VAL A 142 -2.78 4.47 -21.18
C VAL A 142 -4.10 4.44 -20.41
N LEU A 143 -5.21 4.45 -21.11
CA LEU A 143 -6.53 4.22 -20.55
C LEU A 143 -6.96 2.79 -20.91
N VAL A 144 -7.23 1.98 -19.89
CA VAL A 144 -7.58 0.56 -20.04
C VAL A 144 -8.65 0.17 -19.04
N ASP A 145 -9.50 -0.80 -19.41
CA ASP A 145 -10.43 -1.39 -18.43
C ASP A 145 -9.63 -2.16 -17.36
N ARG A 146 -9.89 -1.80 -16.10
CA ARG A 146 -9.17 -2.38 -14.96
C ARG A 146 -9.40 -3.88 -14.81
N ILE A 147 -10.63 -4.34 -15.08
CA ILE A 147 -11.01 -5.75 -14.90
C ILE A 147 -10.37 -6.59 -15.99
N GLU A 148 -10.42 -6.12 -17.25
CA GLU A 148 -9.77 -6.79 -18.37
C GLU A 148 -8.26 -6.91 -18.15
N LEU A 149 -7.59 -5.83 -17.74
CA LEU A 149 -6.16 -5.83 -17.48
C LEU A 149 -5.78 -6.81 -16.34
N VAL A 150 -6.49 -6.76 -15.22
CA VAL A 150 -6.23 -7.67 -14.08
C VAL A 150 -6.44 -9.13 -14.47
N ASN A 151 -7.50 -9.43 -15.20
CA ASN A 151 -7.79 -10.79 -15.65
C ASN A 151 -6.77 -11.28 -16.67
N GLY A 152 -6.34 -10.43 -17.59
CA GLY A 152 -5.29 -10.75 -18.57
C GLY A 152 -3.95 -11.05 -17.87
N ILE A 153 -3.54 -10.19 -16.94
CA ILE A 153 -2.34 -10.42 -16.14
C ILE A 153 -2.42 -11.77 -15.39
N LYS A 154 -3.55 -12.07 -14.74
CA LYS A 154 -3.74 -13.34 -14.03
C LYS A 154 -3.64 -14.56 -14.95
N ARG A 155 -4.18 -14.48 -16.18
CA ARG A 155 -4.12 -15.59 -17.12
C ARG A 155 -2.70 -15.84 -17.63
N VAL A 156 -1.97 -14.81 -18.03
CA VAL A 156 -0.58 -14.99 -18.52
C VAL A 156 0.38 -15.35 -17.40
N ALA A 157 0.14 -14.87 -16.16
CA ALA A 157 0.97 -15.16 -15.00
C ALA A 157 1.10 -16.67 -14.71
N VAL A 158 0.11 -17.47 -15.07
CA VAL A 158 0.16 -18.95 -14.90
C VAL A 158 1.35 -19.57 -15.66
N CYS A 159 1.78 -18.94 -16.78
CA CYS A 159 2.90 -19.39 -17.58
C CYS A 159 4.21 -18.63 -17.29
N SER A 160 4.26 -17.80 -16.25
CA SER A 160 5.49 -17.13 -15.85
C SER A 160 6.41 -18.07 -15.08
N ASN A 161 7.72 -17.86 -15.21
CA ASN A 161 8.70 -18.61 -14.41
C ASN A 161 8.51 -18.31 -12.92
N PRO A 162 8.36 -19.35 -12.04
CA PRO A 162 8.06 -19.17 -10.62
C PRO A 162 9.11 -18.38 -9.83
N THR A 163 10.34 -18.33 -10.32
CA THR A 163 11.44 -17.60 -9.65
C THR A 163 11.38 -16.11 -9.95
N THR A 164 11.09 -15.74 -11.20
CA THR A 164 11.10 -14.35 -11.64
C THR A 164 9.73 -13.68 -11.58
N ASN A 165 8.66 -14.44 -11.78
CA ASN A 165 7.27 -13.97 -11.94
C ASN A 165 7.16 -12.81 -12.94
N LEU A 166 7.99 -12.84 -13.97
CA LEU A 166 8.10 -11.75 -14.96
C LEU A 166 6.98 -11.81 -15.98
N ILE A 167 6.30 -10.70 -16.17
CA ILE A 167 5.38 -10.45 -17.26
C ILE A 167 5.94 -9.31 -18.12
N ARG A 168 5.94 -9.49 -19.42
CA ARG A 168 6.24 -8.47 -20.41
C ARG A 168 4.94 -7.83 -20.88
N MET A 169 4.92 -6.51 -20.97
CA MET A 169 3.81 -5.74 -21.47
C MET A 169 4.30 -4.83 -22.60
N GLU A 170 3.77 -5.01 -23.80
CA GLU A 170 3.99 -4.14 -24.94
C GLU A 170 2.72 -3.33 -25.18
N ILE A 171 2.87 -2.02 -25.38
CA ILE A 171 1.75 -1.10 -25.61
C ILE A 171 1.99 -0.37 -26.92
N ALA A 172 1.12 -0.58 -27.86
CA ALA A 172 1.14 0.06 -29.16
C ALA A 172 -0.26 -0.02 -29.81
N ASP A 173 -0.57 0.88 -30.71
CA ASP A 173 -1.74 0.81 -31.58
C ASP A 173 -3.07 0.54 -30.86
N ASN A 174 -3.27 1.19 -29.70
CA ASN A 174 -4.44 0.98 -28.84
C ASN A 174 -4.60 -0.45 -28.30
N ARG A 175 -3.50 -1.17 -28.16
CA ARG A 175 -3.46 -2.55 -27.62
C ARG A 175 -2.38 -2.70 -26.56
N ILE A 176 -2.66 -3.54 -25.61
CA ILE A 176 -1.68 -4.04 -24.64
C ILE A 176 -1.49 -5.53 -24.93
N ASN A 177 -0.28 -5.93 -25.29
CA ASN A 177 0.11 -7.32 -25.41
C ASN A 177 0.82 -7.74 -24.12
N LEU A 178 0.23 -8.67 -23.39
CA LEU A 178 0.81 -9.29 -22.20
C LEU A 178 1.45 -10.62 -22.61
N ALA A 179 2.69 -10.85 -22.17
CA ALA A 179 3.39 -12.11 -22.43
C ALA A 179 4.10 -12.60 -21.17
N ALA A 180 4.02 -13.89 -20.92
CA ALA A 180 4.83 -14.58 -19.93
C ALA A 180 5.39 -15.88 -20.49
N GLN A 181 6.56 -16.26 -20.03
CA GLN A 181 7.24 -17.48 -20.50
C GLN A 181 8.01 -18.12 -19.36
N ASP A 182 7.93 -19.43 -19.27
CA ASP A 182 8.82 -20.29 -18.52
C ASP A 182 9.59 -21.18 -19.48
N ILE A 183 10.88 -20.91 -19.64
CA ILE A 183 11.76 -21.63 -20.56
C ILE A 183 12.04 -23.04 -20.05
N ASP A 184 12.13 -23.21 -18.72
CA ASP A 184 12.47 -24.49 -18.07
C ASP A 184 11.37 -25.55 -18.34
N PHE A 185 10.12 -25.10 -18.37
CA PHE A 185 8.95 -25.97 -18.65
C PHE A 185 8.42 -25.83 -20.07
N SER A 186 9.05 -25.01 -20.92
CA SER A 186 8.64 -24.76 -22.30
C SER A 186 7.18 -24.31 -22.44
N VAL A 187 6.69 -23.51 -21.51
CA VAL A 187 5.34 -22.94 -21.54
C VAL A 187 5.40 -21.45 -21.78
N SER A 188 4.42 -20.94 -22.51
CA SER A 188 4.26 -19.51 -22.74
C SER A 188 2.79 -19.15 -22.89
N ALA A 189 2.46 -17.91 -22.54
CA ALA A 189 1.14 -17.34 -22.76
C ALA A 189 1.28 -15.93 -23.32
N ASN A 190 0.35 -15.60 -24.23
CA ASN A 190 0.19 -14.26 -24.77
C ASN A 190 -1.28 -13.87 -24.75
N GLU A 191 -1.55 -12.63 -24.43
CA GLU A 191 -2.89 -12.07 -24.43
C GLU A 191 -2.88 -10.63 -24.91
N THR A 192 -3.92 -10.24 -25.65
CA THR A 192 -4.09 -8.89 -26.16
C THR A 192 -5.33 -8.26 -25.56
N ILE A 193 -5.18 -7.05 -24.99
CA ILE A 193 -6.23 -6.28 -24.36
C ILE A 193 -6.36 -4.95 -25.09
N SER A 194 -7.59 -4.48 -25.30
CA SER A 194 -7.84 -3.17 -25.89
C SER A 194 -7.55 -2.05 -24.88
N CYS A 195 -6.98 -0.96 -25.34
CA CYS A 195 -6.76 0.24 -24.55
C CYS A 195 -6.89 1.50 -25.41
N SER A 196 -6.82 2.67 -24.80
CA SER A 196 -6.62 3.94 -25.51
C SER A 196 -5.18 4.41 -25.24
N TYR A 197 -4.38 4.50 -26.29
CA TYR A 197 -2.98 4.89 -26.23
C TYR A 197 -2.57 5.57 -27.53
N ASP A 198 -2.03 6.77 -27.45
CA ASP A 198 -1.59 7.61 -28.57
C ASP A 198 -0.08 7.87 -28.57
N GLY A 199 0.66 7.22 -27.66
CA GLY A 199 2.11 7.36 -27.54
C GLY A 199 2.90 6.46 -28.51
N GLN A 200 4.22 6.62 -28.48
CA GLN A 200 5.12 5.72 -29.19
C GLN A 200 5.08 4.31 -28.56
N PRO A 201 5.31 3.25 -29.36
CA PRO A 201 5.37 1.91 -28.80
C PRO A 201 6.35 1.80 -27.63
N ILE A 202 5.91 1.18 -26.55
CA ILE A 202 6.74 0.95 -25.36
C ILE A 202 6.65 -0.51 -24.92
N GLU A 203 7.73 -0.99 -24.32
CA GLU A 203 7.79 -2.30 -23.69
C GLU A 203 8.25 -2.13 -22.24
N ILE A 204 7.57 -2.79 -21.32
CA ILE A 204 7.91 -2.82 -19.89
C ILE A 204 7.82 -4.25 -19.37
N GLY A 205 8.70 -4.58 -18.42
CA GLY A 205 8.65 -5.81 -17.64
C GLY A 205 8.29 -5.52 -16.19
N PHE A 206 7.43 -6.33 -15.59
CA PHE A 206 7.10 -6.24 -14.18
C PHE A 206 6.86 -7.62 -13.57
N LYS A 207 6.92 -7.70 -12.24
CA LYS A 207 6.60 -8.93 -11.50
C LYS A 207 5.12 -8.95 -11.17
N SER A 208 4.47 -10.09 -11.44
CA SER A 208 3.06 -10.34 -11.11
C SER A 208 2.84 -10.68 -9.66
#